data_7f81318caf26febd4c76808613046061
#
_entry.id   7f81318caf26febd4c76808613046061
#
_cell.length_a   1.000
_cell.length_b   1.000
_cell.length_c   1.000
_cell.angle_alpha   90.00
_cell.angle_beta   90.00
_cell.angle_gamma   90.00
#
_symmetry.space_group_name_H-M   'P 1'
#
loop_
_entity.id
_entity.type
_entity.pdbx_description
1 polymer ?
#
loop_
_entity_poly.entity_id
_entity_poly.type
_entity_poly.pdbx_seq_one_letter_code
_entity_poly.pdbx_strand_id
1 'polypeptide(L)' 'MMIKITFPDNSVKEFESGITPLQIAESISPRLAQEVLAATVDGQEWDLSRSINADAAIKLFKWDDPEGKNAFWHSSAHL' A
#
# COMPACT_ATOMS: atom_id res chain seq x y z
N MET A 1 -19.11 -3.62 8.80
CA MET A 1 -18.83 -4.90 8.17
C MET A 1 -17.33 -5.04 7.97
N MET A 2 -16.79 -6.19 8.37
CA MET A 2 -15.34 -6.35 8.32
C MET A 2 -14.90 -7.01 7.04
N ILE A 3 -13.78 -6.53 6.51
CA ILE A 3 -13.16 -7.11 5.33
C ILE A 3 -11.76 -7.61 5.70
N LYS A 4 -11.25 -8.55 4.95
CA LYS A 4 -9.93 -9.12 5.19
C LYS A 4 -8.96 -8.60 4.17
N ILE A 5 -7.88 -8.02 4.67
CA ILE A 5 -6.84 -7.44 3.80
C ILE A 5 -5.59 -8.30 3.94
N THR A 6 -5.11 -8.81 2.81
CA THR A 6 -3.90 -9.62 2.75
C THR A 6 -2.72 -8.73 2.38
N PHE A 7 -1.66 -8.80 3.15
CA PHE A 7 -0.45 -8.02 2.91
C PHE A 7 0.57 -8.82 2.10
N PRO A 8 1.57 -8.16 1.50
CA PRO A 8 2.56 -8.86 0.67
C PRO A 8 3.39 -9.91 1.40
N ASP A 9 3.44 -9.83 2.72
CA ASP A 9 4.15 -10.82 3.53
C ASP A 9 3.27 -12.01 3.91
N ASN A 10 2.09 -12.13 3.30
CA ASN A 10 1.10 -13.17 3.53
C ASN A 10 0.34 -13.04 4.85
N SER A 11 0.48 -11.93 5.55
CA SER A 11 -0.34 -11.72 6.73
C SER A 11 -1.69 -11.15 6.34
N VAL A 12 -2.70 -11.48 7.13
CA VAL A 12 -4.07 -11.06 6.89
C VAL A 12 -4.57 -10.33 8.12
N LYS A 13 -5.16 -9.16 7.90
CA LYS A 13 -5.78 -8.39 8.97
C LYS A 13 -7.18 -7.99 8.57
N GLU A 14 -8.05 -7.86 9.56
CA GLU A 14 -9.41 -7.43 9.33
C GLU A 14 -9.53 -5.94 9.58
N PHE A 15 -10.26 -5.29 8.69
CA PHE A 15 -10.53 -3.86 8.79
C PHE A 15 -12.01 -3.62 8.51
N GLU A 16 -12.49 -2.46 8.89
CA GLU A 16 -13.85 -2.05 8.58
C GLU A 16 -13.97 -1.76 7.08
N SER A 17 -15.08 -2.16 6.47
CA SER A 17 -15.30 -1.82 5.06
C SER A 17 -15.36 -0.31 4.91
N GLY A 18 -14.83 0.19 3.79
CA GLY A 18 -14.72 1.62 3.58
C GLY A 18 -13.38 2.20 4.01
N ILE A 19 -12.49 1.36 4.54
CA ILE A 19 -11.16 1.81 4.92
C ILE A 19 -10.34 2.13 3.65
N THR A 20 -9.44 3.09 3.77
CA THR A 20 -8.58 3.48 2.66
C THR A 20 -7.18 2.90 2.84
N PRO A 21 -6.40 2.77 1.75
CA PRO A 21 -5.01 2.32 1.89
C PRO A 21 -4.20 3.18 2.85
N LEU A 22 -4.45 4.48 2.87
CA LEU A 22 -3.77 5.36 3.80
C LEU A 22 -4.08 5.01 5.25
N GLN A 23 -5.35 4.74 5.54
CA GLN A 23 -5.75 4.33 6.88
C GLN A 23 -5.16 2.99 7.27
N ILE A 24 -5.04 2.08 6.33
CA ILE A 24 -4.39 0.79 6.57
C ILE A 24 -2.93 1.01 6.93
N ALA A 25 -2.24 1.88 6.18
CA ALA A 25 -0.85 2.20 6.49
C ALA A 25 -0.72 2.83 7.87
N GLU A 26 -1.64 3.70 8.24
CA GLU A 26 -1.64 4.32 9.57
C GLU A 26 -1.82 3.29 10.68
N SER A 27 -2.62 2.27 10.43
CA SER A 27 -2.85 1.24 11.43
C SER A 27 -1.60 0.38 11.66
N ILE A 28 -0.75 0.27 10.64
CA ILE A 28 0.51 -0.44 10.77
C ILE A 28 1.53 0.45 11.47
N SER A 29 1.70 1.65 10.97
CA SER A 29 2.64 2.61 11.51
C SER A 29 2.31 4.00 10.99
N PRO A 30 2.22 5.00 11.86
CA PRO A 30 1.99 6.38 11.39
C PRO A 30 3.09 6.85 10.47
N ARG A 31 4.31 6.38 10.68
CA ARG A 31 5.43 6.74 9.84
C ARG A 31 5.27 6.16 8.43
N LEU A 32 4.80 4.93 8.35
CA LEU A 32 4.54 4.29 7.06
C LEU A 32 3.53 5.11 6.27
N ALA A 33 2.48 5.59 6.93
CA ALA A 33 1.46 6.38 6.26
C ALA A 33 2.04 7.67 5.67
N GLN A 34 3.06 8.22 6.30
CA GLN A 34 3.70 9.43 5.79
C GLN A 34 4.62 9.14 4.62
N GLU A 35 5.12 7.93 4.52
CA GLU A 35 6.08 7.56 3.49
C GLU A 35 5.43 6.92 2.27
N VAL A 36 4.24 6.38 2.42
CA VAL A 36 3.60 5.67 1.33
C VAL A 36 3.20 6.64 0.22
N LEU A 37 3.53 6.29 -1.01
CA LEU A 37 3.26 7.12 -2.17
C LEU A 37 2.10 6.59 -3.00
N ALA A 38 1.93 5.28 -3.03
CA ALA A 38 0.93 4.65 -3.88
C ALA A 38 0.56 3.32 -3.29
N ALA A 39 -0.53 2.76 -3.75
CA ALA A 39 -0.98 1.44 -3.32
C ALA A 39 -1.62 0.71 -4.49
N THR A 40 -1.61 -0.62 -4.40
CA THR A 40 -2.39 -1.44 -5.32
C THR A 40 -3.31 -2.33 -4.49
N VAL A 41 -4.47 -2.61 -5.05
CA VAL A 41 -5.46 -3.50 -4.46
C VAL A 41 -5.79 -4.55 -5.51
N ASP A 42 -5.53 -5.80 -5.20
CA ASP A 42 -5.69 -6.92 -6.14
C ASP A 42 -4.92 -6.68 -7.45
N GLY A 43 -3.75 -6.05 -7.33
CA GLY A 43 -2.93 -5.77 -8.49
C GLY A 43 -3.34 -4.56 -9.30
N GLN A 44 -4.38 -3.86 -8.88
CA GLN A 44 -4.84 -2.66 -9.56
C GLN A 44 -4.38 -1.42 -8.82
N GLU A 45 -4.00 -0.41 -9.58
CA GLU A 45 -3.62 0.86 -8.99
C GLU A 45 -4.79 1.44 -8.19
N TRP A 46 -4.51 1.86 -6.97
CA TRP A 46 -5.56 2.31 -6.06
C TRP A 46 -5.13 3.59 -5.38
N ASP A 47 -6.02 4.57 -5.39
CA ASP A 47 -5.77 5.83 -4.74
C ASP A 47 -5.69 5.63 -3.22
N LEU A 48 -4.77 6.31 -2.58
CA LEU A 48 -4.60 6.20 -1.13
C LEU A 48 -5.85 6.66 -0.37
N SER A 49 -6.66 7.49 -0.98
CA SER A 49 -7.89 7.98 -0.35
C SER A 49 -9.14 7.23 -0.81
N ARG A 50 -8.99 6.24 -1.69
CA ARG A 50 -10.11 5.48 -2.17
C ARG A 50 -10.45 4.35 -1.22
N SER A 51 -11.74 4.23 -0.88
CA SER A 51 -12.17 3.21 0.08
C SER A 51 -12.12 1.80 -0.51
N ILE A 52 -11.91 0.83 0.37
CA ILE A 52 -11.90 -0.59 0.03
C ILE A 52 -13.09 -1.21 0.74
N ASN A 53 -13.95 -1.87 -0.01
CA ASN A 53 -15.21 -2.40 0.54
C ASN A 53 -15.34 -3.92 0.44
N ALA A 54 -14.26 -4.60 0.10
CA ALA A 54 -14.27 -6.05 -0.02
C ALA A 54 -12.90 -6.61 0.33
N ASP A 55 -12.87 -7.91 0.63
CA ASP A 55 -11.60 -8.60 0.87
C ASP A 55 -10.68 -8.41 -0.33
N ALA A 56 -9.42 -8.13 -0.08
CA ALA A 56 -8.48 -7.85 -1.16
C ALA A 56 -7.05 -8.01 -0.67
N ALA A 57 -6.14 -8.11 -1.62
CA ALA A 57 -4.72 -8.08 -1.33
C ALA A 57 -4.19 -6.68 -1.62
N ILE A 58 -3.50 -6.10 -0.68
CA ILE A 58 -2.99 -4.74 -0.80
C ILE A 58 -1.47 -4.75 -0.89
N LYS A 59 -0.92 -3.81 -1.63
CA LYS A 59 0.51 -3.58 -1.65
C LYS A 59 0.73 -2.07 -1.55
N LEU A 60 1.63 -1.67 -0.66
CA LEU A 60 1.96 -0.27 -0.44
C LEU A 60 3.34 0.01 -0.98
N PHE A 61 3.48 1.13 -1.67
CA PHE A 61 4.76 1.55 -2.24
C PHE A 61 5.23 2.84 -1.60
N LYS A 62 6.51 2.92 -1.31
CA LYS A 62 7.10 4.12 -0.73
C LYS A 62 8.45 4.38 -1.40
N TRP A 63 9.05 5.52 -1.08
CA TRP A 63 10.30 5.94 -1.69
C TRP A 63 11.42 4.92 -1.58
N ASP A 64 11.45 4.21 -0.46
CA ASP A 64 12.49 3.20 -0.22
C ASP A 64 12.18 1.86 -0.86
N ASP A 65 11.07 1.76 -1.55
CA ASP A 65 10.69 0.52 -2.21
C ASP A 65 11.71 0.21 -3.30
N PRO A 66 12.30 -1.00 -3.31
CA PRO A 66 13.30 -1.34 -4.31
C PRO A 66 12.82 -1.19 -5.73
N GLU A 67 11.55 -1.49 -5.99
CA GLU A 67 11.01 -1.36 -7.34
C GLU A 67 10.96 0.08 -7.78
N GLY A 68 10.46 0.95 -6.93
CA GLY A 68 10.42 2.36 -7.24
C GLY A 68 11.81 2.93 -7.38
N LYS A 69 12.69 2.52 -6.51
CA LYS A 69 14.05 2.98 -6.54
C LYS A 69 14.78 2.56 -7.81
N ASN A 70 14.56 1.33 -8.24
CA ASN A 70 15.16 0.84 -9.45
C ASN A 70 14.71 1.63 -10.67
N ALA A 71 13.45 1.94 -10.75
CA ALA A 71 12.94 2.73 -11.85
C ALA A 71 13.58 4.11 -11.88
N PHE A 72 13.73 4.69 -10.75
CA PHE A 72 14.32 6.01 -10.64
C PHE A 72 15.82 5.99 -10.95
N TRP A 73 16.51 5.05 -10.35
CA TRP A 73 17.96 4.96 -10.50
C TRP A 73 18.39 4.60 -11.89
N HIS A 74 17.57 3.87 -12.56
CA HIS A 74 17.89 3.49 -13.91
C HIS A 74 18.10 4.73 -14.78
N SER A 75 17.35 5.72 -14.56
CA SER A 75 17.52 6.96 -15.29
C SER A 75 18.69 7.77 -14.76
N SER A 76 18.98 7.72 -13.49
CA SER A 76 20.03 8.51 -12.92
C SER A 76 21.36 7.92 -13.12
N ALA A 77 21.44 6.71 -13.14
CA ALA A 77 22.69 6.01 -13.34
C ALA A 77 23.90 6.77 -12.87
N HIS A 78 23.92 6.99 -12.65
CA HIS A 78 24.82 7.57 -12.23
C HIS A 78 25.34 7.75 -11.33
N LEU A 79 25.17 7.70 -11.34
CA LEU A 79 25.72 7.94 -10.46
C LEU A 79 26.25 7.48 -10.01
#